data_4a4d3666798be87ff727952a92858abc
#
_entry.id   4a4d3666798be87ff727952a92858abc
#
_cell.length_a   1.000
_cell.length_b   1.000
_cell.length_c   1.000
_cell.angle_alpha   90.00
_cell.angle_beta   90.00
_cell.angle_gamma   90.00
#
_symmetry.space_group_name_H-M   'P 1'
#
loop_
_entity.id
_entity.type
_entity.pdbx_description
1 polymer ?
#
loop_
_entity_poly.entity_id
_entity_poly.type
_entity_poly.pdbx_seq_one_letter_code
_entity_poly.pdbx_strand_id
1 'polypeptide(L)'
;MDKNETFYALCHGDRGQAGWKYFVAWESGKMGAVSPHDANTNPPAFEVDATTAGGVAACNGCGGSVSMPSVFDRIKSAAGAAAGFIADGMQVASDSEREARQSICKTCPLNEAGSCVGCGCVIELKTQARLEQCPAGRWFPEICAAIPITDPIRNLIYHVLPVARNSNWKRNLDQLVLRQDLFNGKRVLAIAYEPRESGGGRIVPTVQPDEVLAYCDEIGMNWTDSRAFVNDTNLGEVVSFPWLLETVKSTNPNELTFYAHAKGVTHSDNHTTVKWAERQYRVCLDDWAAVQRALEQYSIVGSFRRFGEFATPGNHRWHFSGTFYWFRNDAVFSRIWNKVDRLYFGVEAWPGKMFKPEESACLFADNAGGMYLETEWEKLQRQIDVWEVARR
;
A
#
# COMPACT_ATOMS: atom_id res chain seq x y z
N MET A 1 16.59 26.18 -13.85
CA MET A 1 16.38 24.83 -13.26
C MET A 1 15.20 24.20 -13.96
N ASP A 2 15.37 23.02 -14.52
CA ASP A 2 14.26 22.25 -15.09
C ASP A 2 13.30 21.87 -13.94
N LYS A 3 11.99 21.76 -14.25
CA LYS A 3 10.98 21.32 -13.29
C LYS A 3 11.32 19.98 -12.64
N ASN A 4 11.99 19.10 -13.39
CA ASN A 4 12.46 17.80 -12.90
C ASN A 4 13.63 17.93 -11.91
N GLU A 5 14.56 18.86 -12.12
CA GLU A 5 15.65 19.13 -11.18
C GLU A 5 15.13 19.74 -9.88
N THR A 6 14.12 20.60 -9.94
CA THR A 6 13.47 21.18 -8.76
C THR A 6 12.70 20.11 -7.99
N PHE A 7 11.96 19.24 -8.67
CA PHE A 7 11.28 18.09 -8.07
C PHE A 7 12.28 17.14 -7.40
N TYR A 8 13.38 16.83 -8.08
CA TYR A 8 14.42 15.97 -7.56
C TYR A 8 15.10 16.59 -6.32
N ALA A 9 15.40 17.87 -6.35
CA ALA A 9 15.94 18.60 -5.21
C ALA A 9 14.97 18.65 -4.02
N LEU A 10 13.66 18.74 -4.25
CA LEU A 10 12.62 18.72 -3.22
C LEU A 10 12.40 17.32 -2.62
N CYS A 11 12.51 16.27 -3.42
CA CYS A 11 12.38 14.89 -2.95
C CYS A 11 13.65 14.38 -2.25
N HIS A 12 14.83 14.86 -2.64
CA HIS A 12 16.15 14.41 -2.16
C HIS A 12 16.91 15.50 -1.39
N GLY A 13 16.44 16.75 -1.47
CA GLY A 13 16.94 17.87 -0.70
C GLY A 13 16.65 17.70 0.78
N ASP A 14 16.77 18.74 1.54
CA ASP A 14 16.52 18.68 2.97
C ASP A 14 15.08 18.24 3.24
N ARG A 15 14.96 17.02 3.74
CA ARG A 15 13.75 16.20 3.84
C ARG A 15 12.83 16.66 4.97
N GLY A 16 12.98 17.90 5.40
CA GLY A 16 12.10 18.52 6.37
C GLY A 16 10.81 19.04 5.74
N GLN A 17 9.91 19.51 6.59
CA GLN A 17 8.63 20.10 6.20
C GLN A 17 8.72 21.22 5.14
N ALA A 18 9.88 21.88 5.02
CA ALA A 18 10.13 22.93 4.02
C ALA A 18 10.08 22.36 2.60
N GLY A 19 10.75 21.23 2.32
CA GLY A 19 10.74 20.60 0.99
C GLY A 19 9.33 20.22 0.56
N TRP A 20 8.51 19.74 1.51
CA TRP A 20 7.11 19.39 1.24
C TRP A 20 6.24 20.61 0.91
N LYS A 21 6.42 21.75 1.57
CA LYS A 21 5.71 23.00 1.25
C LYS A 21 5.99 23.46 -0.16
N TYR A 22 7.22 23.34 -0.62
CA TYR A 22 7.60 23.68 -1.98
C TYR A 22 6.99 22.75 -3.01
N PHE A 23 6.93 21.46 -2.72
CA PHE A 23 6.26 20.47 -3.57
C PHE A 23 4.78 20.80 -3.75
N VAL A 24 4.04 21.03 -2.67
CA VAL A 24 2.61 21.40 -2.73
C VAL A 24 2.40 22.73 -3.45
N ALA A 25 3.27 23.72 -3.24
CA ALA A 25 3.21 25.00 -3.92
C ALA A 25 3.48 24.86 -5.43
N TRP A 26 4.39 23.97 -5.81
CA TRP A 26 4.69 23.67 -7.21
C TRP A 26 3.51 22.93 -7.88
N GLU A 27 2.96 21.92 -7.25
CA GLU A 27 1.81 21.16 -7.75
C GLU A 27 0.57 22.06 -7.96
N SER A 28 0.40 23.07 -7.11
CA SER A 28 -0.68 24.06 -7.22
C SER A 28 -0.40 25.19 -8.24
N GLY A 29 0.73 25.16 -8.91
CA GLY A 29 1.13 26.19 -9.88
C GLY A 29 1.47 27.57 -9.26
N LYS A 30 1.63 27.63 -7.93
CA LYS A 30 1.90 28.86 -7.18
C LYS A 30 3.40 29.16 -6.99
N MET A 31 4.28 28.29 -7.48
CA MET A 31 5.72 28.55 -7.40
C MET A 31 6.19 29.50 -8.52
N GLY A 32 6.64 30.69 -8.12
CA GLY A 32 7.65 31.43 -8.86
C GLY A 32 9.03 30.77 -8.70
N ALA A 33 10.03 31.18 -9.48
CA ALA A 33 11.39 30.67 -9.37
C ALA A 33 11.93 30.86 -7.94
N VAL A 34 12.03 29.77 -7.17
CA VAL A 34 12.56 29.78 -5.80
C VAL A 34 13.99 29.26 -5.85
N SER A 35 14.92 30.04 -5.28
CA SER A 35 16.31 29.64 -5.14
C SER A 35 16.43 28.47 -4.14
N PRO A 36 17.28 27.46 -4.41
CA PRO A 36 17.57 26.39 -3.44
C PRO A 36 18.06 26.88 -2.07
N HIS A 37 18.59 28.11 -2.00
CA HIS A 37 19.03 28.75 -0.74
C HIS A 37 17.86 29.17 0.16
N ASP A 38 16.67 29.46 -0.39
CA ASP A 38 15.53 29.91 0.39
C ASP A 38 14.81 28.77 1.12
N ALA A 39 15.15 27.50 0.79
CA ALA A 39 14.62 26.31 1.42
C ALA A 39 15.16 26.07 2.87
N ASN A 40 16.18 26.82 3.27
CA ASN A 40 16.86 26.66 4.57
C ASN A 40 16.40 27.65 5.66
N THR A 41 15.41 28.49 5.37
CA THR A 41 14.84 29.34 6.43
C THR A 41 13.89 28.52 7.30
N ASN A 42 14.15 28.48 8.60
CA ASN A 42 13.32 27.82 9.60
C ASN A 42 11.84 28.17 9.39
N PRO A 43 10.93 27.19 9.30
CA PRO A 43 9.50 27.49 9.26
C PRO A 43 9.11 28.22 10.54
N PRO A 44 8.17 29.15 10.49
CA PRO A 44 7.64 29.76 11.70
C PRO A 44 7.10 28.64 12.61
N ALA A 45 7.48 28.69 13.90
CA ALA A 45 6.96 27.79 14.90
C ALA A 45 5.43 27.92 14.92
N PHE A 46 4.73 26.82 14.65
CA PHE A 46 3.30 26.75 14.95
C PHE A 46 3.19 26.68 16.47
N GLU A 47 2.70 27.73 17.09
CA GLU A 47 2.22 27.67 18.45
C GLU A 47 1.04 26.68 18.47
N VAL A 48 1.27 25.51 19.04
CA VAL A 48 0.21 24.58 19.41
C VAL A 48 -0.40 25.13 20.69
N ASP A 49 -1.61 25.62 20.59
CA ASP A 49 -2.37 26.07 21.76
C ASP A 49 -2.58 24.86 22.70
N ALA A 50 -1.88 24.88 23.83
CA ALA A 50 -1.81 23.79 24.82
C ALA A 50 -3.05 23.67 25.71
N THR A 51 -4.19 24.24 25.31
CA THR A 51 -5.39 24.33 26.16
C THR A 51 -6.47 23.28 25.89
N THR A 52 -6.17 22.19 25.21
CA THR A 52 -7.09 21.03 25.13
C THR A 52 -6.46 19.71 25.57
N ALA A 53 -5.78 19.72 26.71
CA ALA A 53 -5.49 18.50 27.46
C ALA A 53 -6.75 18.12 28.27
N GLY A 54 -7.76 17.64 27.57
CA GLY A 54 -9.02 17.16 28.15
C GLY A 54 -9.19 15.68 27.87
N GLY A 55 -8.94 14.86 28.90
CA GLY A 55 -9.59 13.57 29.10
C GLY A 55 -9.32 12.49 28.08
N VAL A 56 -8.56 11.47 28.47
CA VAL A 56 -8.64 10.13 27.87
C VAL A 56 -10.10 9.65 28.01
N ALA A 57 -10.92 9.97 27.02
CA ALA A 57 -12.22 9.36 26.90
C ALA A 57 -12.00 7.90 26.47
N ALA A 58 -12.33 6.98 27.34
CA ALA A 58 -12.46 5.56 27.03
C ALA A 58 -13.22 5.43 25.70
N CYS A 59 -12.68 4.64 24.77
CA CYS A 59 -13.37 4.29 23.53
C CYS A 59 -14.65 3.51 23.84
N ASN A 60 -15.71 4.23 24.13
CA ASN A 60 -17.05 3.67 24.10
C ASN A 60 -17.58 3.75 22.69
N GLY A 61 -17.62 2.60 22.01
CA GLY A 61 -18.40 2.41 20.81
C GLY A 61 -17.62 2.33 19.50
N CYS A 62 -16.90 1.24 19.29
CA CYS A 62 -16.58 0.76 17.92
C CYS A 62 -17.84 0.20 17.22
N GLY A 63 -18.94 0.93 17.28
CA GLY A 63 -20.22 0.61 16.67
C GLY A 63 -20.57 1.55 15.52
N GLY A 64 -19.58 1.94 14.68
CA GLY A 64 -19.88 2.73 13.49
C GLY A 64 -20.80 1.96 12.56
N SER A 65 -22.07 2.35 12.47
CA SER A 65 -22.97 1.91 11.41
C SER A 65 -22.65 2.72 10.17
N VAL A 66 -22.34 2.06 9.05
CA VAL A 66 -22.27 2.72 7.74
C VAL A 66 -23.69 2.98 7.29
N SER A 67 -24.07 4.24 7.16
CA SER A 67 -25.37 4.62 6.61
C SER A 67 -25.39 4.44 5.09
N MET A 68 -26.59 4.21 4.54
CA MET A 68 -26.82 4.19 3.10
C MET A 68 -26.32 5.51 2.47
N PRO A 69 -25.62 5.47 1.30
CA PRO A 69 -25.22 6.67 0.58
C PRO A 69 -26.42 7.58 0.25
N SER A 70 -26.15 8.87 0.11
CA SER A 70 -27.20 9.80 -0.33
C SER A 70 -27.80 9.37 -1.66
N VAL A 71 -29.02 9.80 -1.94
CA VAL A 71 -29.70 9.50 -3.23
C VAL A 71 -28.85 9.93 -4.40
N PHE A 72 -28.15 11.06 -4.28
CA PHE A 72 -27.28 11.59 -5.32
C PHE A 72 -26.04 10.69 -5.55
N ASP A 73 -25.40 10.22 -4.47
CA ASP A 73 -24.25 9.31 -4.57
C ASP A 73 -24.66 7.96 -5.16
N ARG A 74 -25.85 7.47 -4.81
CA ARG A 74 -26.42 6.24 -5.38
C ARG A 74 -26.67 6.37 -6.88
N ILE A 75 -27.25 7.49 -7.33
CA ILE A 75 -27.45 7.77 -8.75
C ILE A 75 -26.12 7.85 -9.46
N LYS A 76 -25.13 8.55 -8.90
CA LYS A 76 -23.77 8.64 -9.47
C LYS A 76 -23.08 7.27 -9.58
N SER A 77 -23.18 6.45 -8.54
CA SER A 77 -22.64 5.08 -8.53
C SER A 77 -23.32 4.20 -9.58
N ALA A 78 -24.66 4.25 -9.66
CA ALA A 78 -25.42 3.48 -10.64
C ALA A 78 -25.13 3.93 -12.08
N ALA A 79 -25.01 5.25 -12.32
CA ALA A 79 -24.64 5.78 -13.63
C ALA A 79 -23.22 5.37 -14.04
N GLY A 80 -22.27 5.37 -13.10
CA GLY A 80 -20.89 4.90 -13.34
C GLY A 80 -20.86 3.40 -13.69
N ALA A 81 -21.59 2.58 -12.94
CA ALA A 81 -21.72 1.14 -13.20
C ALA A 81 -22.38 0.86 -14.56
N ALA A 82 -23.45 1.59 -14.90
CA ALA A 82 -24.13 1.48 -16.19
C ALA A 82 -23.19 1.88 -17.36
N ALA A 83 -22.45 2.97 -17.21
CA ALA A 83 -21.48 3.41 -18.20
C ALA A 83 -20.35 2.36 -18.40
N GLY A 84 -19.83 1.78 -17.32
CA GLY A 84 -18.86 0.70 -17.36
C GLY A 84 -19.40 -0.56 -18.05
N PHE A 85 -20.63 -0.93 -17.73
CA PHE A 85 -21.31 -2.08 -18.35
C PHE A 85 -21.54 -1.89 -19.87
N ILE A 86 -21.93 -0.67 -20.29
CA ILE A 86 -22.09 -0.34 -21.71
C ILE A 86 -20.72 -0.35 -22.41
N ALA A 87 -19.68 0.22 -21.78
CA ALA A 87 -18.31 0.24 -22.33
C ALA A 87 -17.70 -1.16 -22.48
N ASP A 88 -18.10 -2.11 -21.64
CA ASP A 88 -17.71 -3.53 -21.74
C ASP A 88 -18.56 -4.34 -22.74
N GLY A 89 -19.39 -3.67 -23.53
CA GLY A 89 -20.27 -4.32 -24.50
C GLY A 89 -21.44 -5.09 -23.83
N MET A 90 -21.85 -4.67 -22.64
CA MET A 90 -22.91 -5.28 -21.83
C MET A 90 -22.64 -6.75 -21.46
N GLN A 91 -21.36 -7.11 -21.29
CA GLN A 91 -21.01 -8.47 -20.91
C GLN A 91 -21.35 -8.74 -19.45
N VAL A 92 -21.91 -9.90 -19.19
CA VAL A 92 -22.22 -10.36 -17.83
C VAL A 92 -21.13 -11.29 -17.32
N ALA A 93 -20.97 -11.33 -16.01
CA ALA A 93 -20.11 -12.32 -15.34
C ALA A 93 -20.66 -13.73 -15.60
N SER A 94 -19.77 -14.74 -15.59
CA SER A 94 -20.18 -16.14 -15.68
C SER A 94 -21.14 -16.51 -14.54
N ASP A 95 -21.96 -17.53 -14.73
CA ASP A 95 -22.91 -17.98 -13.70
C ASP A 95 -22.18 -18.35 -12.39
N SER A 96 -21.05 -19.06 -12.51
CA SER A 96 -20.23 -19.44 -11.37
C SER A 96 -19.68 -18.24 -10.61
N GLU A 97 -19.21 -17.23 -11.33
CA GLU A 97 -18.66 -16.00 -10.72
C GLU A 97 -19.78 -15.18 -10.08
N ARG A 98 -20.94 -15.07 -10.73
CA ARG A 98 -22.12 -14.41 -10.18
C ARG A 98 -22.56 -15.06 -8.87
N GLU A 99 -22.64 -16.39 -8.83
CA GLU A 99 -22.99 -17.14 -7.62
C GLU A 99 -21.97 -16.94 -6.50
N ALA A 100 -20.67 -16.97 -6.82
CA ALA A 100 -19.60 -16.69 -5.85
C ALA A 100 -19.72 -15.28 -5.25
N ARG A 101 -19.91 -14.24 -6.08
CA ARG A 101 -20.10 -12.87 -5.65
C ARG A 101 -21.35 -12.71 -4.78
N GLN A 102 -22.47 -13.32 -5.19
CA GLN A 102 -23.73 -13.28 -4.43
C GLN A 102 -23.60 -13.99 -3.08
N SER A 103 -22.89 -15.13 -3.02
CA SER A 103 -22.61 -15.83 -1.78
C SER A 103 -21.85 -14.95 -0.78
N ILE A 104 -20.84 -14.23 -1.26
CA ILE A 104 -20.09 -13.25 -0.43
C ILE A 104 -21.01 -12.13 0.04
N CYS A 105 -21.87 -11.60 -0.84
CA CYS A 105 -22.77 -10.50 -0.50
C CYS A 105 -23.90 -10.92 0.46
N LYS A 106 -24.40 -12.15 0.39
CA LYS A 106 -25.46 -12.67 1.28
C LYS A 106 -25.06 -12.61 2.76
N THR A 107 -23.81 -12.89 3.06
CA THR A 107 -23.27 -12.90 4.44
C THR A 107 -22.58 -11.59 4.82
N CYS A 108 -22.53 -10.63 3.93
CA CYS A 108 -21.83 -9.37 4.15
C CYS A 108 -22.67 -8.44 5.07
N PRO A 109 -22.07 -7.87 6.14
CA PRO A 109 -22.74 -6.90 7.01
C PRO A 109 -23.22 -5.62 6.29
N LEU A 110 -22.71 -5.36 5.08
CA LEU A 110 -23.13 -4.23 4.25
C LEU A 110 -24.37 -4.53 3.41
N ASN A 111 -24.93 -5.75 3.48
CA ASN A 111 -26.16 -6.11 2.77
C ASN A 111 -27.38 -5.71 3.60
N GLU A 112 -28.12 -4.76 3.10
CA GLU A 112 -29.38 -4.30 3.69
C GLU A 112 -30.51 -4.51 2.69
N ALA A 113 -31.34 -5.52 2.94
CA ALA A 113 -32.48 -5.87 2.09
C ALA A 113 -32.16 -5.99 0.58
N GLY A 114 -31.03 -6.61 0.24
CA GLY A 114 -30.59 -6.80 -1.14
C GLY A 114 -29.86 -5.61 -1.78
N SER A 115 -29.61 -4.57 -1.00
CA SER A 115 -28.79 -3.41 -1.39
C SER A 115 -27.52 -3.34 -0.57
N CYS A 116 -26.41 -2.92 -1.18
CA CYS A 116 -25.15 -2.73 -0.49
C CYS A 116 -25.05 -1.31 0.08
N VAL A 117 -25.00 -1.14 1.41
CA VAL A 117 -24.86 0.19 2.03
C VAL A 117 -23.49 0.84 1.73
N GLY A 118 -22.50 0.07 1.32
CA GLY A 118 -21.20 0.59 0.92
C GLY A 118 -21.23 1.45 -0.35
N CYS A 119 -21.98 1.02 -1.39
CA CYS A 119 -22.11 1.74 -2.66
C CYS A 119 -23.56 2.15 -3.01
N GLY A 120 -24.55 1.68 -2.28
CA GLY A 120 -25.96 1.93 -2.58
C GLY A 120 -26.53 1.13 -3.76
N CYS A 121 -25.76 0.17 -4.30
CA CYS A 121 -26.18 -0.61 -5.46
C CYS A 121 -27.06 -1.79 -5.06
N VAL A 122 -28.01 -2.15 -5.94
CA VAL A 122 -28.75 -3.43 -5.84
C VAL A 122 -27.74 -4.55 -6.11
N ILE A 123 -27.59 -5.47 -5.14
CA ILE A 123 -26.57 -6.52 -5.15
C ILE A 123 -26.72 -7.43 -6.37
N GLU A 124 -27.95 -7.83 -6.69
CA GLU A 124 -28.23 -8.70 -7.81
C GLU A 124 -27.72 -8.12 -9.14
N LEU A 125 -27.98 -6.85 -9.40
CA LEU A 125 -27.54 -6.16 -10.62
C LEU A 125 -26.03 -5.97 -10.63
N LYS A 126 -25.46 -5.54 -9.50
CA LYS A 126 -24.02 -5.30 -9.40
C LYS A 126 -23.18 -6.57 -9.63
N THR A 127 -23.63 -7.71 -9.08
CA THR A 127 -22.93 -8.99 -9.23
C THR A 127 -22.98 -9.58 -10.64
N GLN A 128 -23.93 -9.12 -11.46
CA GLN A 128 -24.04 -9.53 -12.87
C GLN A 128 -23.06 -8.82 -13.79
N ALA A 129 -22.67 -7.58 -13.51
CA ALA A 129 -21.77 -6.83 -14.37
C ALA A 129 -20.33 -7.34 -14.25
N ARG A 130 -19.76 -7.78 -15.37
CA ARG A 130 -18.45 -8.48 -15.42
C ARG A 130 -17.33 -7.65 -14.80
N LEU A 131 -17.24 -6.36 -15.12
CA LEU A 131 -16.16 -5.46 -14.68
C LEU A 131 -16.43 -4.76 -13.33
N GLU A 132 -17.54 -5.06 -12.66
CA GLU A 132 -17.82 -4.49 -11.34
C GLU A 132 -16.97 -5.13 -10.24
N GLN A 133 -16.73 -4.35 -9.19
CA GLN A 133 -16.01 -4.80 -8.00
C GLN A 133 -16.73 -4.44 -6.70
N CYS A 134 -16.42 -5.16 -5.65
CA CYS A 134 -16.93 -4.87 -4.30
C CYS A 134 -16.27 -3.59 -3.76
N PRO A 135 -17.03 -2.60 -3.22
CA PRO A 135 -16.45 -1.39 -2.64
C PRO A 135 -15.59 -1.65 -1.39
N ALA A 136 -15.77 -2.81 -0.75
CA ALA A 136 -14.97 -3.26 0.38
C ALA A 136 -13.84 -4.24 -0.02
N GLY A 137 -13.58 -4.42 -1.31
CA GLY A 137 -12.52 -5.32 -1.79
C GLY A 137 -12.74 -6.80 -1.48
N ARG A 138 -14.01 -7.26 -1.37
CA ARG A 138 -14.32 -8.66 -1.07
C ARG A 138 -14.40 -9.55 -2.32
N TRP A 139 -14.63 -8.97 -3.49
CA TRP A 139 -14.58 -9.60 -4.81
C TRP A 139 -14.22 -8.56 -5.88
N PHE A 140 -13.73 -9.03 -7.02
CA PHE A 140 -13.12 -8.24 -8.08
C PHE A 140 -13.76 -8.53 -9.44
N PRO A 141 -13.49 -7.69 -10.49
CA PRO A 141 -13.94 -7.95 -11.85
C PRO A 141 -13.44 -9.29 -12.38
N GLU A 142 -14.27 -9.96 -13.18
CA GLU A 142 -13.84 -11.12 -13.98
C GLU A 142 -13.14 -10.63 -15.25
N ILE A 143 -11.80 -10.64 -15.26
CA ILE A 143 -10.99 -10.17 -16.39
C ILE A 143 -10.57 -11.34 -17.28
N CYS A 144 -10.25 -12.47 -16.68
CA CYS A 144 -9.90 -13.72 -17.33
C CYS A 144 -10.38 -14.91 -16.50
N ALA A 145 -10.30 -16.10 -17.04
CA ALA A 145 -10.59 -17.30 -16.27
C ALA A 145 -9.69 -17.35 -15.04
N ALA A 146 -10.29 -17.52 -13.86
CA ALA A 146 -9.56 -17.63 -12.60
C ALA A 146 -8.60 -18.83 -12.65
N ILE A 147 -7.39 -18.64 -12.16
CA ILE A 147 -6.44 -19.73 -11.93
C ILE A 147 -6.60 -20.15 -10.47
N PRO A 148 -7.23 -21.30 -10.18
CA PRO A 148 -7.44 -21.73 -8.81
C PRO A 148 -6.12 -21.82 -8.05
N ILE A 149 -6.07 -21.29 -6.84
CA ILE A 149 -4.93 -21.36 -5.95
C ILE A 149 -5.32 -22.31 -4.81
N THR A 150 -4.71 -23.50 -4.81
CA THR A 150 -4.98 -24.53 -3.78
C THR A 150 -3.75 -24.73 -2.91
N ASP A 151 -3.93 -24.74 -1.59
CA ASP A 151 -2.86 -24.89 -0.61
C ASP A 151 -1.63 -24.01 -0.88
N PRO A 152 -1.80 -22.69 -0.97
CA PRO A 152 -0.74 -21.80 -1.41
C PRO A 152 0.42 -21.76 -0.41
N ILE A 153 1.65 -21.80 -0.94
CA ILE A 153 2.86 -21.43 -0.22
C ILE A 153 2.91 -19.91 -0.18
N ARG A 154 2.91 -19.34 1.02
CA ARG A 154 2.88 -17.90 1.26
C ARG A 154 4.21 -17.43 1.84
N ASN A 155 5.01 -16.78 1.01
CA ASN A 155 6.30 -16.22 1.40
C ASN A 155 6.14 -14.77 1.87
N LEU A 156 7.03 -14.34 2.74
CA LEU A 156 7.25 -12.95 3.14
C LEU A 156 8.66 -12.53 2.75
N ILE A 157 8.82 -11.46 2.00
CA ILE A 157 10.08 -10.77 1.82
C ILE A 157 9.94 -9.34 2.35
N TYR A 158 10.88 -8.91 3.18
CA TYR A 158 10.73 -7.68 3.93
C TYR A 158 12.03 -6.87 3.97
N HIS A 159 11.91 -5.54 3.82
CA HIS A 159 13.03 -4.62 3.96
C HIS A 159 12.83 -3.73 5.19
N VAL A 160 13.85 -3.64 6.06
CA VAL A 160 13.85 -2.74 7.19
C VAL A 160 15.06 -1.79 7.15
N LEU A 161 14.80 -0.48 7.30
CA LEU A 161 15.78 0.52 7.65
C LEU A 161 15.56 0.92 9.12
N PRO A 162 16.33 0.39 10.08
CA PRO A 162 16.08 0.56 11.51
C PRO A 162 16.64 1.89 12.02
N VAL A 163 15.96 2.99 11.74
CA VAL A 163 16.39 4.35 12.14
C VAL A 163 16.45 4.45 13.67
N ALA A 164 17.63 4.80 14.21
CA ALA A 164 17.90 4.77 15.63
C ALA A 164 17.11 5.81 16.46
N ARG A 165 16.73 6.94 15.82
CA ARG A 165 16.04 8.05 16.50
C ARG A 165 14.56 7.82 16.81
N ASN A 166 13.97 6.72 16.31
CA ASN A 166 12.56 6.41 16.53
C ASN A 166 12.31 4.89 16.55
N SER A 167 11.12 4.51 17.02
CA SER A 167 10.69 3.11 17.13
C SER A 167 9.77 2.66 15.98
N ASN A 168 9.63 3.42 14.90
CA ASN A 168 8.70 3.07 13.83
C ASN A 168 9.05 1.74 13.15
N TRP A 169 10.33 1.41 13.03
CA TRP A 169 10.75 0.12 12.50
C TRP A 169 10.31 -1.05 13.41
N LYS A 170 10.36 -0.89 14.76
CA LYS A 170 9.84 -1.87 15.72
C LYS A 170 8.34 -2.05 15.57
N ARG A 171 7.58 -0.95 15.53
CA ARG A 171 6.13 -0.98 15.32
C ARG A 171 5.75 -1.71 14.04
N ASN A 172 6.52 -1.54 12.96
CA ASN A 172 6.27 -2.27 11.71
C ASN A 172 6.52 -3.79 11.88
N LEU A 173 7.56 -4.20 12.60
CA LEU A 173 7.82 -5.61 12.92
C LEU A 173 6.73 -6.18 13.84
N ASP A 174 6.23 -5.40 14.80
CA ASP A 174 5.08 -5.78 15.65
C ASP A 174 3.82 -6.06 14.82
N GLN A 175 3.58 -5.28 13.75
CA GLN A 175 2.47 -5.55 12.83
C GLN A 175 2.66 -6.87 12.06
N LEU A 176 3.89 -7.24 11.74
CA LEU A 176 4.19 -8.51 11.04
C LEU A 176 4.05 -9.71 11.97
N VAL A 177 4.59 -9.65 13.19
CA VAL A 177 4.54 -10.78 14.12
C VAL A 177 3.12 -11.18 14.48
N LEU A 178 2.20 -10.21 14.60
CA LEU A 178 0.78 -10.45 14.81
C LEU A 178 0.12 -11.27 13.68
N ARG A 179 0.77 -11.37 12.52
CA ARG A 179 0.26 -11.99 11.30
C ARG A 179 1.21 -13.05 10.74
N GLN A 180 2.24 -13.43 11.48
CA GLN A 180 3.29 -14.32 10.96
C GLN A 180 2.76 -15.70 10.57
N ASP A 181 1.70 -16.19 11.21
CA ASP A 181 1.07 -17.47 10.89
C ASP A 181 0.42 -17.51 9.50
N LEU A 182 0.19 -16.33 8.90
CA LEU A 182 -0.24 -16.25 7.50
C LEU A 182 0.84 -16.82 6.56
N PHE A 183 2.12 -16.72 6.93
CA PHE A 183 3.26 -17.08 6.08
C PHE A 183 3.77 -18.48 6.42
N ASN A 184 3.39 -19.47 5.62
CA ASN A 184 3.80 -20.86 5.75
C ASN A 184 5.02 -21.23 4.88
N GLY A 185 5.49 -20.31 4.03
CA GLY A 185 6.68 -20.42 3.19
C GLY A 185 7.89 -19.72 3.80
N LYS A 186 8.76 -19.20 2.94
CA LYS A 186 9.96 -18.45 3.35
C LYS A 186 9.57 -17.10 3.97
N ARG A 187 10.32 -16.72 5.01
CA ARG A 187 10.26 -15.39 5.63
C ARG A 187 11.67 -14.79 5.59
N VAL A 188 11.90 -13.83 4.73
CA VAL A 188 13.23 -13.29 4.41
C VAL A 188 13.32 -11.82 4.77
N LEU A 189 14.34 -11.47 5.54
CA LEU A 189 14.58 -10.12 6.05
C LEU A 189 15.83 -9.49 5.43
N ALA A 190 15.67 -8.34 4.80
CA ALA A 190 16.78 -7.46 4.42
C ALA A 190 16.89 -6.33 5.44
N ILE A 191 18.05 -6.16 6.05
CA ILE A 191 18.33 -5.11 7.04
C ILE A 191 19.28 -4.10 6.39
N ALA A 192 18.79 -2.90 6.09
CA ALA A 192 19.65 -1.80 5.65
C ALA A 192 20.22 -1.06 6.86
N TYR A 193 21.52 -0.83 6.90
CA TYR A 193 22.17 -0.18 8.04
C TYR A 193 23.28 0.77 7.60
N GLU A 194 23.57 1.75 8.44
CA GLU A 194 24.74 2.63 8.29
C GLU A 194 25.89 2.08 9.11
N PRO A 195 27.07 1.83 8.50
CA PRO A 195 28.25 1.43 9.23
C PRO A 195 28.68 2.51 10.24
N ARG A 196 29.13 2.12 11.43
CA ARG A 196 29.53 3.05 12.51
C ARG A 196 30.69 3.98 12.11
N GLU A 197 31.49 3.57 11.14
CA GLU A 197 32.72 4.27 10.70
C GLU A 197 32.53 5.11 9.42
N SER A 198 31.33 5.24 8.89
CA SER A 198 31.10 5.99 7.65
C SER A 198 31.27 7.49 7.89
N GLY A 199 32.46 7.99 7.66
CA GLY A 199 32.77 9.43 7.67
C GLY A 199 32.27 10.09 6.38
N GLY A 200 31.40 11.08 6.51
CA GLY A 200 31.08 12.05 5.47
C GLY A 200 30.04 11.62 4.45
N GLY A 201 28.80 11.93 4.72
CA GLY A 201 27.63 11.78 3.86
C GLY A 201 26.37 12.08 4.68
N ARG A 202 25.19 12.20 4.04
CA ARG A 202 23.92 12.25 4.77
C ARG A 202 23.67 10.89 5.42
N ILE A 203 24.14 10.73 6.64
CA ILE A 203 23.99 9.50 7.41
C ILE A 203 22.63 9.56 8.09
N VAL A 204 21.82 8.54 7.86
CA VAL A 204 20.63 8.28 8.70
C VAL A 204 21.08 7.33 9.80
N PRO A 205 21.25 7.77 11.06
CA PRO A 205 21.69 6.87 12.12
C PRO A 205 20.75 5.67 12.24
N THR A 206 21.29 4.47 12.13
CA THR A 206 20.55 3.22 12.30
C THR A 206 21.07 2.44 13.49
N VAL A 207 20.23 1.58 14.06
CA VAL A 207 20.72 0.51 14.93
C VAL A 207 21.43 -0.55 14.06
N GLN A 208 22.26 -1.39 14.69
CA GLN A 208 23.01 -2.39 13.95
C GLN A 208 22.13 -3.64 13.66
N PRO A 209 22.50 -4.45 12.66
CA PRO A 209 21.72 -5.62 12.26
C PRO A 209 21.47 -6.64 13.38
N ASP A 210 22.42 -6.85 14.28
CA ASP A 210 22.31 -7.73 15.44
C ASP A 210 21.23 -7.25 16.44
N GLU A 211 21.09 -5.94 16.61
CA GLU A 211 20.04 -5.35 17.46
C GLU A 211 18.64 -5.55 16.84
N VAL A 212 18.53 -5.52 15.49
CA VAL A 212 17.27 -5.81 14.80
C VAL A 212 16.89 -7.27 14.97
N LEU A 213 17.84 -8.18 14.80
CA LEU A 213 17.61 -9.63 14.98
C LEU A 213 17.26 -9.95 16.43
N ALA A 214 17.97 -9.38 17.39
CA ALA A 214 17.64 -9.54 18.82
C ALA A 214 16.22 -9.07 19.13
N TYR A 215 15.78 -7.95 18.55
CA TYR A 215 14.39 -7.50 18.69
C TYR A 215 13.39 -8.46 18.03
N CYS A 216 13.71 -9.01 16.86
CA CYS A 216 12.86 -10.01 16.21
C CYS A 216 12.69 -11.26 17.11
N ASP A 217 13.79 -11.72 17.72
CA ASP A 217 13.76 -12.85 18.67
C ASP A 217 12.92 -12.53 19.91
N GLU A 218 13.07 -11.32 20.47
CA GLU A 218 12.29 -10.82 21.62
C GLU A 218 10.78 -10.87 21.37
N ILE A 219 10.34 -10.46 20.19
CA ILE A 219 8.91 -10.45 19.82
C ILE A 219 8.41 -11.77 19.23
N GLY A 220 9.29 -12.76 19.07
CA GLY A 220 8.95 -14.08 18.50
C GLY A 220 8.74 -14.08 16.99
N MET A 221 9.29 -13.11 16.25
CA MET A 221 9.27 -13.07 14.79
C MET A 221 10.38 -13.96 14.21
N ASN A 222 10.00 -15.06 13.58
CA ASN A 222 10.96 -16.03 13.02
C ASN A 222 11.24 -15.77 11.53
N TRP A 223 12.50 -15.55 11.17
CA TRP A 223 12.96 -15.42 9.80
C TRP A 223 13.65 -16.70 9.33
N THR A 224 13.36 -17.14 8.10
CA THR A 224 14.04 -18.31 7.49
C THR A 224 15.41 -17.93 6.92
N ASP A 225 15.58 -16.65 6.55
CA ASP A 225 16.83 -16.10 6.06
C ASP A 225 16.88 -14.59 6.37
N SER A 226 18.07 -14.06 6.60
CA SER A 226 18.28 -12.63 6.81
C SER A 226 19.63 -12.18 6.29
N ARG A 227 19.69 -10.96 5.76
CA ARG A 227 20.94 -10.37 5.26
C ARG A 227 21.01 -8.88 5.53
N ALA A 228 22.18 -8.43 5.96
CA ALA A 228 22.49 -7.02 6.15
C ALA A 228 23.04 -6.38 4.86
N PHE A 229 22.62 -5.14 4.59
CA PHE A 229 23.04 -4.33 3.46
C PHE A 229 23.46 -2.96 3.94
N VAL A 230 24.56 -2.45 3.44
CA VAL A 230 24.90 -1.04 3.68
C VAL A 230 23.85 -0.17 3.00
N ASN A 231 23.26 0.75 3.76
CA ASN A 231 22.26 1.65 3.24
C ASN A 231 22.84 2.59 2.18
N ASP A 232 22.13 2.75 1.08
CA ASP A 232 22.40 3.78 0.08
C ASP A 232 21.19 4.70 0.01
N THR A 233 21.34 5.92 0.48
CA THR A 233 20.24 6.89 0.56
C THR A 233 19.69 7.31 -0.81
N ASN A 234 20.43 7.07 -1.91
CA ASN A 234 19.98 7.32 -3.27
C ASN A 234 19.21 6.13 -3.87
N LEU A 235 19.42 4.94 -3.32
CA LEU A 235 18.83 3.70 -3.82
C LEU A 235 17.72 3.18 -2.88
N GLY A 236 17.83 3.42 -1.57
CA GLY A 236 16.88 2.91 -0.58
C GLY A 236 16.74 1.39 -0.67
N GLU A 237 15.54 0.89 -0.84
CA GLU A 237 15.21 -0.54 -0.89
C GLU A 237 15.84 -1.29 -2.09
N VAL A 238 16.23 -0.58 -3.14
CA VAL A 238 16.82 -1.17 -4.36
C VAL A 238 18.10 -1.97 -4.07
N VAL A 239 18.83 -1.61 -3.01
CA VAL A 239 20.07 -2.32 -2.62
C VAL A 239 19.83 -3.79 -2.26
N SER A 240 18.66 -4.11 -1.75
CA SER A 240 18.32 -5.45 -1.24
C SER A 240 17.25 -6.17 -2.05
N PHE A 241 16.40 -5.44 -2.77
CA PHE A 241 15.21 -5.99 -3.42
C PHE A 241 15.52 -7.12 -4.43
N PRO A 242 16.56 -7.03 -5.29
CA PRO A 242 16.92 -8.14 -6.18
C PRO A 242 17.30 -9.42 -5.42
N TRP A 243 17.99 -9.30 -4.28
CA TRP A 243 18.31 -10.45 -3.43
C TRP A 243 17.06 -11.04 -2.78
N LEU A 244 16.16 -10.20 -2.26
CA LEU A 244 14.88 -10.65 -1.71
C LEU A 244 14.06 -11.45 -2.75
N LEU A 245 13.99 -10.96 -3.99
CA LEU A 245 13.30 -11.66 -5.08
C LEU A 245 13.98 -13.01 -5.41
N GLU A 246 15.31 -13.04 -5.51
CA GLU A 246 16.04 -14.28 -5.81
C GLU A 246 15.80 -15.38 -4.76
N THR A 247 15.67 -15.01 -3.47
CA THR A 247 15.43 -15.99 -2.39
C THR A 247 14.09 -16.70 -2.50
N VAL A 248 13.08 -16.05 -3.08
CA VAL A 248 11.72 -16.61 -3.25
C VAL A 248 11.41 -17.01 -4.69
N LYS A 249 12.42 -17.01 -5.55
CA LYS A 249 12.26 -17.33 -6.97
C LYS A 249 11.71 -18.73 -7.16
N SER A 250 10.58 -18.81 -7.87
CA SER A 250 9.87 -20.04 -8.17
C SER A 250 8.87 -19.80 -9.31
N THR A 251 8.61 -20.80 -10.11
CA THR A 251 7.57 -20.78 -11.15
C THR A 251 6.36 -21.64 -10.76
N ASN A 252 6.26 -22.03 -9.50
CA ASN A 252 5.11 -22.74 -8.97
C ASN A 252 3.90 -21.79 -8.90
N PRO A 253 2.76 -22.09 -9.59
CA PRO A 253 1.59 -21.23 -9.61
C PRO A 253 0.87 -21.13 -8.24
N ASN A 254 1.13 -22.08 -7.32
CA ASN A 254 0.62 -22.04 -5.98
C ASN A 254 1.58 -21.34 -5.00
N GLU A 255 2.64 -20.72 -5.46
CA GLU A 255 3.56 -19.96 -4.62
C GLU A 255 3.34 -18.46 -4.78
N LEU A 256 3.07 -17.82 -3.65
CA LEU A 256 2.71 -16.41 -3.55
C LEU A 256 3.69 -15.71 -2.62
N THR A 257 4.04 -14.48 -2.94
CA THR A 257 4.97 -13.72 -2.12
C THR A 257 4.38 -12.35 -1.76
N PHE A 258 4.44 -12.02 -0.48
CA PHE A 258 4.17 -10.67 0.02
C PHE A 258 5.47 -9.89 0.16
N TYR A 259 5.49 -8.71 -0.43
CA TYR A 259 6.56 -7.73 -0.23
C TYR A 259 6.05 -6.54 0.56
N ALA A 260 6.84 -6.12 1.54
CA ALA A 260 6.64 -4.87 2.26
C ALA A 260 7.96 -4.32 2.80
N HIS A 261 7.91 -3.09 3.30
CA HIS A 261 9.03 -2.47 4.01
C HIS A 261 8.58 -1.77 5.30
N ALA A 262 9.54 -1.44 6.17
CA ALA A 262 9.26 -0.66 7.37
C ALA A 262 8.87 0.79 6.99
N LYS A 263 7.57 1.02 6.82
CA LYS A 263 7.01 2.30 6.39
C LYS A 263 7.13 3.38 7.47
N GLY A 264 7.49 4.60 7.05
CA GLY A 264 7.49 5.77 7.93
C GLY A 264 8.68 5.90 8.85
N VAL A 265 9.72 5.08 8.72
CA VAL A 265 10.90 5.12 9.59
C VAL A 265 11.68 6.42 9.51
N THR A 266 11.63 7.10 8.37
CA THR A 266 12.27 8.41 8.16
C THR A 266 11.36 9.60 8.52
N HIS A 267 10.07 9.36 8.82
CA HIS A 267 9.04 10.36 9.06
C HIS A 267 8.40 10.15 10.45
N SER A 268 9.22 10.09 11.49
CA SER A 268 8.81 9.72 12.85
C SER A 268 7.69 10.59 13.44
N ASP A 269 7.65 11.86 13.05
CA ASP A 269 6.75 12.87 13.64
C ASP A 269 5.43 13.00 12.85
N ASN A 270 5.28 12.23 11.78
CA ASN A 270 4.07 12.28 10.95
C ASN A 270 3.14 11.11 11.30
N HIS A 271 2.10 11.40 12.09
CA HIS A 271 1.11 10.42 12.51
C HIS A 271 0.31 9.80 11.34
N THR A 272 0.14 10.52 10.23
CA THR A 272 -0.53 9.99 9.03
C THR A 272 0.27 8.85 8.40
N THR A 273 1.60 8.89 8.51
CA THR A 273 2.47 7.80 8.05
C THR A 273 2.27 6.53 8.86
N VAL A 274 2.04 6.67 10.17
CA VAL A 274 1.72 5.54 11.06
C VAL A 274 0.36 4.95 10.68
N LYS A 275 -0.68 5.78 10.54
CA LYS A 275 -2.00 5.35 10.06
C LYS A 275 -1.90 4.61 8.73
N TRP A 276 -1.06 5.13 7.83
CA TRP A 276 -0.85 4.54 6.52
C TRP A 276 -0.24 3.14 6.60
N ALA A 277 0.86 2.99 7.36
CA ALA A 277 1.49 1.70 7.58
C ALA A 277 0.51 0.68 8.18
N GLU A 278 -0.19 1.04 9.26
CA GLU A 278 -1.18 0.18 9.90
C GLU A 278 -2.29 -0.25 8.93
N ARG A 279 -2.81 0.68 8.13
CA ARG A 279 -3.84 0.37 7.13
C ARG A 279 -3.34 -0.59 6.07
N GLN A 280 -2.09 -0.44 5.61
CA GLN A 280 -1.49 -1.34 4.62
C GLN A 280 -1.35 -2.77 5.16
N TYR A 281 -0.88 -2.94 6.40
CA TYR A 281 -0.83 -4.26 7.04
C TYR A 281 -2.21 -4.89 7.14
N ARG A 282 -3.20 -4.15 7.64
CA ARG A 282 -4.56 -4.65 7.79
C ARG A 282 -5.18 -5.04 6.46
N VAL A 283 -5.09 -4.17 5.47
CA VAL A 283 -5.70 -4.41 4.15
C VAL A 283 -5.05 -5.59 3.44
N CYS A 284 -3.74 -5.72 3.50
CA CYS A 284 -3.02 -6.74 2.76
C CYS A 284 -2.94 -8.10 3.49
N LEU A 285 -3.15 -8.15 4.82
CA LEU A 285 -2.90 -9.35 5.59
C LEU A 285 -4.10 -9.87 6.40
N ASP A 286 -5.07 -9.03 6.82
CA ASP A 286 -6.15 -9.45 7.72
C ASP A 286 -7.28 -10.21 7.00
N ASP A 287 -7.46 -10.04 5.67
CA ASP A 287 -8.48 -10.74 4.89
C ASP A 287 -7.82 -11.60 3.79
N TRP A 288 -7.19 -12.69 4.20
CA TRP A 288 -6.52 -13.61 3.28
C TRP A 288 -7.46 -14.12 2.18
N ALA A 289 -8.71 -14.40 2.51
CA ALA A 289 -9.67 -14.91 1.52
C ALA A 289 -9.93 -13.88 0.40
N ALA A 290 -9.95 -12.58 0.70
CA ALA A 290 -10.08 -11.55 -0.33
C ALA A 290 -8.79 -11.41 -1.16
N VAL A 291 -7.63 -11.50 -0.53
CA VAL A 291 -6.32 -11.49 -1.22
C VAL A 291 -6.21 -12.67 -2.17
N GLN A 292 -6.53 -13.88 -1.70
CA GLN A 292 -6.48 -15.11 -2.52
C GLN A 292 -7.38 -15.01 -3.74
N ARG A 293 -8.65 -14.63 -3.57
CA ARG A 293 -9.57 -14.43 -4.69
C ARG A 293 -9.06 -13.40 -5.71
N ALA A 294 -8.42 -12.34 -5.23
CA ALA A 294 -7.81 -11.37 -6.13
C ALA A 294 -6.62 -11.97 -6.90
N LEU A 295 -5.74 -12.75 -6.24
CA LEU A 295 -4.60 -13.40 -6.88
C LEU A 295 -4.98 -14.53 -7.85
N GLU A 296 -6.17 -15.11 -7.72
CA GLU A 296 -6.72 -16.05 -8.70
C GLU A 296 -7.01 -15.37 -10.06
N GLN A 297 -7.29 -14.06 -10.03
CA GLN A 297 -7.61 -13.25 -11.20
C GLN A 297 -6.45 -12.37 -11.67
N TYR A 298 -5.56 -11.95 -10.75
CA TYR A 298 -4.54 -10.94 -10.99
C TYR A 298 -3.15 -11.44 -10.62
N SER A 299 -2.15 -10.97 -11.35
CA SER A 299 -0.75 -11.32 -11.11
C SER A 299 -0.15 -10.64 -9.88
N ILE A 300 -0.69 -9.46 -9.52
CA ILE A 300 -0.20 -8.66 -8.39
C ILE A 300 -1.37 -7.91 -7.72
N VAL A 301 -1.36 -7.87 -6.40
CA VAL A 301 -2.46 -7.34 -5.59
C VAL A 301 -1.91 -6.55 -4.42
N GLY A 302 -2.35 -5.32 -4.25
CA GLY A 302 -1.87 -4.47 -3.15
C GLY A 302 -2.89 -3.42 -2.73
N SER A 303 -2.44 -2.41 -2.00
CA SER A 303 -3.25 -1.30 -1.53
C SER A 303 -2.72 0.04 -2.01
N PHE A 304 -3.55 1.07 -2.01
CA PHE A 304 -3.18 2.43 -2.39
C PHE A 304 -2.54 2.52 -3.78
N ARG A 305 -3.15 1.89 -4.79
CA ARG A 305 -2.69 1.99 -6.17
C ARG A 305 -2.85 3.42 -6.68
N ARG A 306 -1.84 3.91 -7.38
CA ARG A 306 -1.84 5.26 -7.98
C ARG A 306 -1.49 5.18 -9.45
N PHE A 307 -2.08 6.12 -10.21
CA PHE A 307 -1.85 6.30 -11.64
C PHE A 307 -1.29 7.70 -11.91
N GLY A 308 -0.61 7.87 -13.05
CA GLY A 308 -0.16 9.16 -13.56
C GLY A 308 1.34 9.39 -13.49
N GLU A 309 1.78 10.51 -14.08
CA GLU A 309 3.19 10.86 -14.28
C GLU A 309 3.97 11.07 -12.98
N PHE A 310 3.27 11.44 -11.89
CA PHE A 310 3.87 11.62 -10.56
C PHE A 310 4.00 10.34 -9.76
N ALA A 311 3.51 9.23 -10.31
CA ALA A 311 3.57 7.96 -9.61
C ALA A 311 5.02 7.57 -9.34
N THR A 312 5.89 7.72 -10.36
CA THR A 312 7.33 7.38 -10.23
C THR A 312 8.16 8.09 -11.29
N PRO A 313 9.41 8.50 -10.99
CA PRO A 313 10.35 8.88 -12.02
C PRO A 313 10.59 7.72 -12.99
N GLY A 314 10.46 7.92 -14.29
CA GLY A 314 10.84 6.92 -15.28
C GLY A 314 9.71 6.29 -16.10
N ASN A 315 8.60 7.00 -16.34
CA ASN A 315 7.49 6.54 -17.23
C ASN A 315 6.70 5.32 -16.76
N HIS A 316 6.60 5.07 -15.46
CA HIS A 316 5.73 4.02 -14.96
C HIS A 316 4.30 4.54 -14.84
N ARG A 317 3.36 3.82 -15.42
CA ARG A 317 1.97 4.25 -15.50
C ARG A 317 1.21 4.11 -14.19
N TRP A 318 1.72 3.30 -13.26
CA TRP A 318 1.08 3.03 -11.97
C TRP A 318 2.04 2.38 -10.97
N HIS A 319 1.69 2.43 -9.68
CA HIS A 319 2.40 1.77 -8.59
C HIS A 319 1.47 1.53 -7.39
N PHE A 320 1.88 0.71 -6.44
CA PHE A 320 1.29 0.66 -5.10
C PHE A 320 2.06 1.61 -4.19
N SER A 321 1.41 2.72 -3.81
CA SER A 321 2.03 3.73 -2.95
C SER A 321 2.31 3.16 -1.58
N GLY A 322 3.59 3.18 -1.17
CA GLY A 322 4.08 2.58 0.08
C GLY A 322 4.52 1.12 -0.03
N THR A 323 4.48 0.54 -1.23
CA THR A 323 5.16 -0.72 -1.58
C THR A 323 4.70 -1.96 -0.77
N PHE A 324 3.41 -2.10 -0.52
CA PHE A 324 2.79 -3.27 0.12
C PHE A 324 1.94 -4.02 -0.89
N TYR A 325 2.40 -5.22 -1.31
CA TYR A 325 1.70 -6.02 -2.31
C TYR A 325 2.05 -7.50 -2.25
N TRP A 326 1.10 -8.31 -2.65
CA TRP A 326 1.26 -9.71 -2.97
C TRP A 326 1.49 -9.89 -4.47
N PHE A 327 2.27 -10.87 -4.85
CA PHE A 327 2.39 -11.29 -6.25
C PHE A 327 2.43 -12.81 -6.37
N ARG A 328 2.04 -13.28 -7.53
CA ARG A 328 2.19 -14.68 -7.93
C ARG A 328 3.62 -14.89 -8.41
N ASN A 329 4.29 -15.90 -7.86
CA ASN A 329 5.67 -16.20 -8.22
C ASN A 329 5.80 -16.60 -9.70
N ASP A 330 4.91 -17.46 -10.22
CA ASP A 330 4.90 -17.84 -11.64
C ASP A 330 4.77 -16.62 -12.58
N ALA A 331 3.92 -15.66 -12.25
CA ALA A 331 3.73 -14.46 -13.04
C ALA A 331 4.95 -13.53 -13.04
N VAL A 332 5.67 -13.44 -11.93
CA VAL A 332 6.90 -12.63 -11.81
C VAL A 332 8.08 -13.32 -12.46
N PHE A 333 8.36 -14.57 -12.07
CA PHE A 333 9.60 -15.25 -12.44
C PHE A 333 9.61 -15.85 -13.85
N SER A 334 8.47 -15.82 -14.56
CA SER A 334 8.41 -16.03 -16.00
C SER A 334 8.81 -14.81 -16.85
N ARG A 335 9.07 -13.65 -16.22
CA ARG A 335 9.45 -12.37 -16.85
C ARG A 335 10.88 -11.97 -16.50
N ILE A 336 11.33 -10.83 -17.02
CA ILE A 336 12.63 -10.23 -16.64
C ILE A 336 12.46 -9.48 -15.31
N TRP A 337 12.34 -10.22 -14.22
CA TRP A 337 11.98 -9.74 -12.89
C TRP A 337 13.09 -8.93 -12.19
N ASN A 338 14.36 -9.17 -12.51
CA ASN A 338 15.53 -8.56 -11.86
C ASN A 338 15.90 -7.18 -12.42
N LYS A 339 15.14 -6.66 -13.37
CA LYS A 339 15.35 -5.33 -13.94
C LYS A 339 14.69 -4.27 -13.06
N VAL A 340 15.36 -3.90 -11.97
CA VAL A 340 14.94 -2.83 -11.03
C VAL A 340 15.71 -1.55 -11.37
N ASP A 341 15.02 -0.41 -11.42
CA ASP A 341 15.69 0.88 -11.65
C ASP A 341 16.58 1.23 -10.47
N ARG A 342 17.80 1.65 -10.75
CA ARG A 342 18.80 2.06 -9.75
C ARG A 342 18.57 3.51 -9.32
N LEU A 343 17.42 3.76 -8.69
CA LEU A 343 17.03 5.06 -8.13
C LEU A 343 16.11 4.83 -6.92
N TYR A 344 15.95 5.85 -6.07
CA TYR A 344 15.26 5.75 -4.79
C TYR A 344 13.86 5.13 -4.86
N PHE A 345 13.08 5.44 -5.89
CA PHE A 345 11.74 4.89 -6.11
C PHE A 345 11.72 3.63 -6.99
N GLY A 346 12.88 3.01 -7.24
CA GLY A 346 12.99 1.87 -8.16
C GLY A 346 12.13 0.67 -7.78
N VAL A 347 12.00 0.41 -6.47
CA VAL A 347 11.15 -0.69 -5.96
C VAL A 347 9.67 -0.32 -6.04
N GLU A 348 9.30 0.93 -5.74
CA GLU A 348 7.92 1.41 -5.88
C GLU A 348 7.47 1.40 -7.35
N ALA A 349 8.38 1.69 -8.29
CA ALA A 349 8.16 1.66 -9.73
C ALA A 349 8.07 0.24 -10.33
N TRP A 350 8.67 -0.74 -9.66
CA TRP A 350 8.84 -2.09 -10.19
C TRP A 350 7.51 -2.78 -10.58
N PRO A 351 6.41 -2.70 -9.80
CA PRO A 351 5.12 -3.27 -10.20
C PRO A 351 4.63 -2.75 -11.56
N GLY A 352 4.68 -1.43 -11.77
CA GLY A 352 4.25 -0.79 -13.01
C GLY A 352 5.15 -1.08 -14.22
N LYS A 353 6.40 -1.54 -13.98
CA LYS A 353 7.29 -2.07 -15.01
C LYS A 353 6.98 -3.51 -15.37
N MET A 354 6.67 -4.31 -14.38
CA MET A 354 6.45 -5.74 -14.52
C MET A 354 5.09 -6.06 -15.12
N PHE A 355 4.06 -5.29 -14.76
CA PHE A 355 2.67 -5.59 -15.02
C PHE A 355 1.93 -4.39 -15.62
N LYS A 356 0.96 -4.68 -16.47
CA LYS A 356 -0.03 -3.69 -16.88
C LYS A 356 -1.01 -3.43 -15.72
N PRO A 357 -1.70 -2.26 -15.69
CA PRO A 357 -2.72 -2.00 -14.69
C PRO A 357 -3.80 -3.09 -14.58
N GLU A 358 -4.18 -3.66 -15.74
CA GLU A 358 -5.20 -4.70 -15.87
C GLU A 358 -4.77 -6.04 -15.25
N GLU A 359 -3.47 -6.24 -15.02
CA GLU A 359 -2.91 -7.41 -14.35
C GLU A 359 -2.82 -7.22 -12.82
N SER A 360 -3.28 -6.08 -12.31
CA SER A 360 -3.20 -5.71 -10.90
C SER A 360 -4.56 -5.42 -10.27
N ALA A 361 -4.77 -5.83 -9.03
CA ALA A 361 -5.93 -5.46 -8.22
C ALA A 361 -5.54 -4.55 -7.06
N CYS A 362 -6.42 -3.59 -6.74
CA CYS A 362 -6.27 -2.73 -5.56
C CYS A 362 -7.32 -3.12 -4.51
N LEU A 363 -6.85 -3.58 -3.35
CA LEU A 363 -7.70 -4.00 -2.24
C LEU A 363 -8.36 -2.83 -1.52
N PHE A 364 -7.72 -1.66 -1.57
CA PHE A 364 -8.18 -0.47 -0.86
C PHE A 364 -7.55 0.80 -1.43
N ALA A 365 -8.37 1.86 -1.55
CA ALA A 365 -7.94 3.20 -1.94
C ALA A 365 -7.24 3.23 -3.32
N ASP A 366 -7.97 2.78 -4.36
CA ASP A 366 -7.52 2.92 -5.73
C ASP A 366 -7.51 4.40 -6.14
N ASN A 367 -6.43 4.83 -6.76
CA ASN A 367 -6.17 6.22 -7.14
C ASN A 367 -6.19 7.22 -5.96
N ALA A 368 -5.70 6.79 -4.79
CA ALA A 368 -5.57 7.66 -3.62
C ALA A 368 -4.59 8.81 -3.84
N GLY A 369 -4.82 9.93 -3.16
CA GLY A 369 -3.93 11.07 -3.11
C GLY A 369 -2.66 10.84 -2.29
N GLY A 370 -1.99 11.91 -1.89
CA GLY A 370 -0.79 11.87 -1.05
C GLY A 370 -1.12 11.55 0.39
N MET A 371 -0.87 10.33 0.83
CA MET A 371 -1.23 9.81 2.16
C MET A 371 -0.47 10.45 3.34
N TYR A 372 0.39 11.42 3.07
CA TYR A 372 1.04 12.27 4.08
C TYR A 372 0.14 13.40 4.58
N LEU A 373 -1.02 13.64 3.94
CA LEU A 373 -1.95 14.71 4.26
C LEU A 373 -3.17 14.16 5.01
N GLU A 374 -3.55 14.78 6.12
CA GLU A 374 -4.77 14.41 6.86
C GLU A 374 -6.03 14.58 6.00
N THR A 375 -6.08 15.60 5.15
CA THR A 375 -7.20 15.84 4.24
C THR A 375 -7.45 14.69 3.26
N GLU A 376 -6.42 13.91 2.90
CA GLU A 376 -6.61 12.72 2.06
C GLU A 376 -7.21 11.56 2.89
N TRP A 377 -6.87 11.46 4.18
CA TRP A 377 -7.49 10.49 5.09
C TRP A 377 -8.96 10.81 5.34
N GLU A 378 -9.32 12.08 5.50
CA GLU A 378 -10.72 12.52 5.62
C GLU A 378 -11.55 12.11 4.39
N LYS A 379 -11.00 12.25 3.18
CA LYS A 379 -11.66 11.79 1.94
C LYS A 379 -11.86 10.26 1.91
N LEU A 380 -10.96 9.50 2.53
CA LEU A 380 -11.03 8.05 2.60
C LEU A 380 -11.90 7.54 3.76
N GLN A 381 -12.36 8.40 4.68
CA GLN A 381 -13.02 7.95 5.92
C GLN A 381 -14.20 7.03 5.63
N ARG A 382 -15.07 7.39 4.69
CA ARG A 382 -16.18 6.53 4.30
C ARG A 382 -15.72 5.16 3.78
N GLN A 383 -14.67 5.13 2.96
CA GLN A 383 -14.14 3.87 2.43
C GLN A 383 -13.52 3.02 3.55
N ILE A 384 -12.89 3.66 4.54
CA ILE A 384 -12.39 3.01 5.75
C ILE A 384 -13.56 2.36 6.50
N ASP A 385 -14.64 3.10 6.75
CA ASP A 385 -15.80 2.61 7.47
C ASP A 385 -16.46 1.41 6.76
N VAL A 386 -16.61 1.51 5.43
CA VAL A 386 -17.13 0.42 4.58
C VAL A 386 -16.23 -0.82 4.67
N TRP A 387 -14.90 -0.64 4.62
CA TRP A 387 -13.95 -1.73 4.71
C TRP A 387 -14.00 -2.42 6.08
N GLU A 388 -14.07 -1.65 7.17
CA GLU A 388 -14.14 -2.14 8.55
C GLU A 388 -15.44 -2.91 8.82
N VAL A 389 -16.57 -2.35 8.39
CA VAL A 389 -17.87 -3.00 8.60
C VAL A 389 -17.95 -4.31 7.82
N ALA A 390 -17.42 -4.36 6.60
CA ALA A 390 -17.45 -5.58 5.79
C ALA A 390 -16.70 -6.77 6.40
N ARG A 391 -15.84 -6.54 7.41
CA ARG A 391 -14.98 -7.56 8.05
C ARG A 391 -15.35 -7.87 9.51
N ARG A 392 -16.44 -7.32 9.99
CA ARG A 392 -17.09 -7.71 11.24
C ARG A 392 -17.94 -8.96 11.05
#